data_45c273e8075183aefc5afa3b383db836
#
_entry.id   45c273e8075183aefc5afa3b383db836
#
_cell.length_a   1.000
_cell.length_b   1.000
_cell.length_c   1.000
_cell.angle_alpha   90.00
_cell.angle_beta   90.00
_cell.angle_gamma   90.00
#
_symmetry.space_group_name_H-M   'P 1'
#
loop_
_entity.id
_entity.type
_entity.pdbx_description
1 polymer ?
#
loop_
_entity_poly.entity_id
_entity_poly.type
_entity_poly.pdbx_seq_one_letter_code
_entity_poly.pdbx_strand_id
1 'polypeptide(L)'
;KARPIAERSDSAMKVDTSAIQDYLDLITGFNPDGRLRVYPGSPFVMHSLLRTEARDKLKLFELHPTDSKVLAANVAQLEAGRQIAVARQDGFEGLKAFLPPPNRRALVLIDPSYELKSDYAQVSACIQDCLKRFATGTYMVWYPVIPRPEAHDLPRRLKTLANQAKRPWLHATLAIGADETPPAALAVPGEPRRHGLRA
;
A
#
# COMPACT_ATOMS: atom_id res chain seq x y z
N LYS A 1 -5.89 -40.08 37.15
CA LYS A 1 -6.42 -40.26 35.77
C LYS A 1 -6.07 -39.01 35.00
N ALA A 2 -5.02 -39.11 34.18
CA ALA A 2 -4.59 -38.04 33.27
C ALA A 2 -5.56 -37.93 32.07
N ARG A 3 -6.01 -36.72 31.73
CA ARG A 3 -6.78 -36.46 30.53
C ARG A 3 -5.84 -36.52 29.32
N PRO A 4 -6.23 -37.12 28.19
CA PRO A 4 -5.42 -37.11 26.98
C PRO A 4 -5.32 -35.69 26.42
N ILE A 5 -4.09 -35.31 26.01
CA ILE A 5 -3.79 -34.09 25.29
C ILE A 5 -4.46 -34.23 23.92
N ALA A 6 -5.42 -33.37 23.63
CA ALA A 6 -6.05 -33.29 22.32
C ALA A 6 -4.97 -32.94 21.27
N GLU A 7 -4.84 -33.81 20.29
CA GLU A 7 -4.07 -33.57 19.08
C GLU A 7 -4.58 -32.28 18.42
N ARG A 8 -3.75 -31.27 18.43
CA ARG A 8 -3.98 -30.07 17.59
C ARG A 8 -3.71 -30.49 16.16
N SER A 9 -4.74 -30.60 15.35
CA SER A 9 -4.60 -30.68 13.91
C SER A 9 -3.76 -29.50 13.42
N ASP A 10 -2.62 -29.79 12.81
CA ASP A 10 -1.88 -28.86 11.97
C ASP A 10 -2.77 -28.52 10.75
N SER A 11 -3.66 -27.59 10.94
CA SER A 11 -4.34 -26.93 9.83
C SER A 11 -3.28 -26.07 9.15
N ALA A 12 -2.60 -26.63 8.15
CA ALA A 12 -1.79 -25.86 7.23
C ALA A 12 -2.69 -24.73 6.72
N MET A 13 -2.36 -23.51 7.10
CA MET A 13 -3.04 -22.30 6.64
C MET A 13 -2.88 -22.29 5.13
N LYS A 14 -3.96 -22.60 4.38
CA LYS A 14 -3.95 -22.47 2.92
C LYS A 14 -3.66 -21.01 2.63
N VAL A 15 -2.46 -20.73 2.11
CA VAL A 15 -2.12 -19.40 1.61
C VAL A 15 -3.02 -19.16 0.40
N ASP A 16 -3.92 -18.19 0.50
CA ASP A 16 -4.69 -17.74 -0.64
C ASP A 16 -3.75 -16.98 -1.59
N THR A 17 -3.38 -17.61 -2.69
CA THR A 17 -2.50 -17.04 -3.71
C THR A 17 -3.27 -16.31 -4.81
N SER A 18 -4.61 -16.21 -4.70
CA SER A 18 -5.45 -15.61 -5.74
C SER A 18 -5.04 -14.16 -6.03
N ALA A 19 -4.80 -13.35 -5.01
CA ALA A 19 -4.39 -11.96 -5.18
C ALA A 19 -3.02 -11.81 -5.87
N ILE A 20 -2.10 -12.77 -5.65
CA ILE A 20 -0.81 -12.80 -6.35
C ILE A 20 -1.04 -13.18 -7.81
N GLN A 21 -1.91 -14.15 -8.08
CA GLN A 21 -2.24 -14.54 -9.44
C GLN A 21 -2.93 -13.39 -10.19
N ASP A 22 -3.90 -12.73 -9.58
CA ASP A 22 -4.56 -11.55 -10.16
C ASP A 22 -3.55 -10.45 -10.54
N TYR A 23 -2.55 -10.24 -9.68
CA TYR A 23 -1.47 -9.27 -9.96
C TYR A 23 -0.59 -9.74 -11.13
N LEU A 24 -0.21 -11.02 -11.18
CA LEU A 24 0.59 -11.58 -12.28
C LEU A 24 -0.16 -11.52 -13.62
N ASP A 25 -1.46 -11.82 -13.59
CA ASP A 25 -2.33 -11.75 -14.78
C ASP A 25 -2.42 -10.31 -15.30
N LEU A 26 -2.52 -9.34 -14.39
CA LEU A 26 -2.50 -7.93 -14.72
C LEU A 26 -1.18 -7.53 -15.38
N ILE A 27 -0.02 -7.90 -14.80
CA ILE A 27 1.31 -7.65 -15.40
C ILE A 27 1.45 -8.31 -16.77
N THR A 28 0.94 -9.53 -16.90
CA THR A 28 0.95 -10.28 -18.18
C THR A 28 0.12 -9.55 -19.25
N GLY A 29 -0.98 -8.93 -18.88
CA GLY A 29 -1.79 -8.12 -19.78
C GLY A 29 -1.03 -6.97 -20.44
N PHE A 30 0.00 -6.42 -19.79
CA PHE A 30 0.91 -5.43 -20.38
C PHE A 30 2.03 -6.06 -21.23
N ASN A 31 2.14 -7.39 -21.26
CA ASN A 31 3.18 -8.14 -21.93
C ASN A 31 2.61 -9.33 -22.74
N PRO A 32 1.83 -9.06 -23.79
CA PRO A 32 1.07 -10.10 -24.51
C PRO A 32 1.93 -11.15 -25.21
N ASP A 33 3.21 -10.87 -25.43
CA ASP A 33 4.18 -11.83 -26.00
C ASP A 33 4.78 -12.79 -24.93
N GLY A 34 4.32 -12.69 -23.67
CA GLY A 34 4.78 -13.50 -22.55
C GLY A 34 6.20 -13.15 -22.05
N ARG A 35 6.81 -12.09 -22.57
CA ARG A 35 8.12 -11.61 -22.13
C ARG A 35 7.96 -10.33 -21.33
N LEU A 36 8.47 -10.32 -20.10
CA LEU A 36 8.42 -9.12 -19.24
C LEU A 36 9.30 -8.01 -19.83
N ARG A 37 8.71 -7.14 -20.65
CA ARG A 37 9.36 -5.96 -21.25
C ARG A 37 8.84 -4.66 -20.65
N VAL A 38 7.57 -4.67 -20.23
CA VAL A 38 6.90 -3.52 -19.63
C VAL A 38 6.49 -3.89 -18.22
N TYR A 39 6.97 -3.14 -17.27
CA TYR A 39 6.48 -3.20 -15.91
C TYR A 39 5.62 -1.96 -15.65
N PRO A 40 4.29 -2.10 -15.55
CA PRO A 40 3.42 -0.97 -15.31
C PRO A 40 3.65 -0.45 -13.88
N GLY A 41 3.86 0.83 -13.75
CA GLY A 41 3.87 1.47 -12.43
C GLY A 41 2.49 1.51 -11.79
N SER A 42 2.42 1.88 -10.51
CA SER A 42 1.16 1.94 -9.76
C SER A 42 0.03 2.74 -10.44
N PRO A 43 0.27 3.84 -11.20
CA PRO A 43 -0.79 4.52 -11.92
C PRO A 43 -1.52 3.66 -12.94
N PHE A 44 -0.78 2.82 -13.67
CA PHE A 44 -1.36 1.95 -14.70
C PHE A 44 -2.07 0.75 -14.08
N VAL A 45 -1.49 0.16 -13.03
CA VAL A 45 -2.15 -0.88 -12.23
C VAL A 45 -3.46 -0.37 -11.67
N MET A 46 -3.48 0.81 -11.06
CA MET A 46 -4.70 1.41 -10.53
C MET A 46 -5.72 1.70 -11.63
N HIS A 47 -5.28 2.20 -12.80
CA HIS A 47 -6.19 2.48 -13.90
C HIS A 47 -6.91 1.23 -14.38
N SER A 48 -6.22 0.09 -14.53
CA SER A 48 -6.83 -1.17 -14.98
C SER A 48 -7.86 -1.74 -13.99
N LEU A 49 -7.85 -1.28 -12.75
CA LEU A 49 -8.81 -1.66 -11.72
C LEU A 49 -9.99 -0.68 -11.57
N LEU A 50 -9.94 0.47 -12.28
CA LEU A 50 -11.03 1.45 -12.21
C LEU A 50 -12.25 0.98 -13.00
N ARG A 51 -13.42 1.31 -12.48
CA ARG A 51 -14.69 1.01 -13.10
C ARG A 51 -15.23 2.25 -13.81
N THR A 52 -15.30 2.18 -15.13
CA THR A 52 -15.79 3.29 -15.95
C THR A 52 -17.27 3.58 -15.68
N GLU A 53 -18.10 2.53 -15.56
CA GLU A 53 -19.52 2.61 -15.27
C GLU A 53 -19.80 3.19 -13.88
N ALA A 54 -18.92 2.97 -12.90
CA ALA A 54 -19.02 3.56 -11.58
C ALA A 54 -18.49 5.00 -11.50
N ARG A 55 -17.96 5.51 -12.61
CA ARG A 55 -17.34 6.85 -12.74
C ARG A 55 -16.18 7.04 -11.75
N ASP A 56 -15.44 5.96 -11.47
CA ASP A 56 -14.23 6.04 -10.64
C ASP A 56 -13.24 7.05 -11.25
N LYS A 57 -12.52 7.78 -10.40
CA LYS A 57 -11.56 8.82 -10.80
C LYS A 57 -10.19 8.53 -10.19
N LEU A 58 -9.15 8.75 -10.97
CA LEU A 58 -7.76 8.68 -10.54
C LEU A 58 -7.14 10.07 -10.51
N LYS A 59 -6.56 10.45 -9.38
CA LYS A 59 -5.80 11.70 -9.22
C LYS A 59 -4.36 11.34 -8.93
N LEU A 60 -3.45 11.78 -9.78
CA LEU A 60 -2.03 11.53 -9.69
C LEU A 60 -1.30 12.84 -9.39
N PHE A 61 -0.39 12.78 -8.45
CA PHE A 61 0.46 13.89 -8.06
C PHE A 61 1.92 13.51 -8.28
N GLU A 62 2.65 14.34 -9.00
CA GLU A 62 4.08 14.18 -9.21
C GLU A 62 4.74 15.56 -9.16
N LEU A 63 5.67 15.73 -8.22
CA LEU A 63 6.32 17.01 -8.00
C LEU A 63 7.48 17.24 -8.96
N HIS A 64 8.22 16.16 -9.28
CA HIS A 64 9.41 16.28 -10.12
C HIS A 64 9.03 16.68 -11.55
N PRO A 65 9.64 17.76 -12.10
CA PRO A 65 9.19 18.33 -13.37
C PRO A 65 9.34 17.41 -14.57
N THR A 66 10.38 16.58 -14.60
CA THR A 66 10.62 15.63 -15.69
C THR A 66 9.65 14.45 -15.59
N ASP A 67 9.52 13.87 -14.40
CA ASP A 67 8.69 12.69 -14.18
C ASP A 67 7.20 13.02 -14.34
N SER A 68 6.78 14.21 -13.92
CA SER A 68 5.42 14.71 -14.17
C SER A 68 5.09 14.80 -15.66
N LYS A 69 6.04 15.24 -16.50
CA LYS A 69 5.84 15.28 -17.95
C LYS A 69 5.76 13.86 -18.55
N VAL A 70 6.66 12.97 -18.13
CA VAL A 70 6.66 11.57 -18.58
C VAL A 70 5.36 10.88 -18.15
N LEU A 71 4.95 11.04 -16.89
CA LEU A 71 3.70 10.50 -16.40
C LEU A 71 2.50 11.01 -17.19
N ALA A 72 2.42 12.32 -17.45
CA ALA A 72 1.33 12.90 -18.23
C ALA A 72 1.29 12.37 -19.67
N ALA A 73 2.46 12.24 -20.32
CA ALA A 73 2.57 11.70 -21.66
C ALA A 73 2.13 10.22 -21.74
N ASN A 74 2.54 9.42 -20.76
CA ASN A 74 2.15 8.01 -20.67
C ASN A 74 0.65 7.85 -20.38
N VAL A 75 0.10 8.64 -19.47
CA VAL A 75 -1.33 8.64 -19.16
C VAL A 75 -2.18 9.08 -20.34
N ALA A 76 -1.69 10.00 -21.17
CA ALA A 76 -2.40 10.44 -22.38
C ALA A 76 -2.65 9.29 -23.36
N GLN A 77 -1.75 8.30 -23.42
CA GLN A 77 -1.87 7.12 -24.30
C GLN A 77 -3.03 6.19 -23.89
N LEU A 78 -3.52 6.31 -22.65
CA LEU A 78 -4.65 5.51 -22.15
C LEU A 78 -6.02 6.02 -22.66
N GLU A 79 -6.05 7.20 -23.27
CA GLU A 79 -7.28 7.85 -23.78
C GLU A 79 -8.40 7.92 -22.76
N ALA A 80 -8.06 7.89 -21.45
CA ALA A 80 -9.00 7.80 -20.34
C ALA A 80 -9.77 9.11 -20.07
N GLY A 81 -9.54 10.15 -20.86
CA GLY A 81 -10.25 11.42 -20.81
C GLY A 81 -10.24 12.05 -19.42
N ARG A 82 -11.44 12.30 -18.87
CA ARG A 82 -11.59 12.92 -17.55
C ARG A 82 -11.49 11.92 -16.38
N GLN A 83 -11.23 10.65 -16.65
CA GLN A 83 -11.11 9.64 -15.60
C GLN A 83 -9.80 9.80 -14.82
N ILE A 84 -8.71 10.15 -15.51
CA ILE A 84 -7.41 10.38 -14.91
C ILE A 84 -7.06 11.86 -14.97
N ALA A 85 -6.50 12.39 -13.89
CA ALA A 85 -5.90 13.72 -13.87
C ALA A 85 -4.53 13.66 -13.23
N VAL A 86 -3.53 14.20 -13.92
CA VAL A 86 -2.16 14.37 -13.45
C VAL A 86 -1.95 15.82 -13.06
N ALA A 87 -1.46 16.04 -11.85
CA ALA A 87 -1.12 17.37 -11.35
C ALA A 87 0.37 17.41 -10.99
N ARG A 88 1.08 18.42 -11.53
CA ARG A 88 2.45 18.70 -11.10
C ARG A 88 2.42 19.54 -9.83
N GLN A 89 2.34 18.85 -8.69
CA GLN A 89 2.36 19.49 -7.38
C GLN A 89 2.76 18.48 -6.29
N ASP A 90 3.10 19.01 -5.12
CA ASP A 90 3.31 18.18 -3.93
C ASP A 90 2.02 17.42 -3.59
N GLY A 91 2.10 16.09 -3.59
CA GLY A 91 0.97 15.21 -3.31
C GLY A 91 0.44 15.35 -1.88
N PHE A 92 1.30 15.62 -0.90
CA PHE A 92 0.88 15.83 0.49
C PHE A 92 -0.02 17.07 0.63
N GLU A 93 0.28 18.15 -0.10
CA GLU A 93 -0.53 19.36 -0.12
C GLU A 93 -1.75 19.18 -1.03
N GLY A 94 -1.57 18.59 -2.22
CA GLY A 94 -2.63 18.39 -3.19
C GLY A 94 -3.77 17.54 -2.65
N LEU A 95 -3.46 16.51 -1.89
CA LEU A 95 -4.45 15.60 -1.32
C LEU A 95 -5.47 16.31 -0.42
N LYS A 96 -5.05 17.37 0.28
CA LYS A 96 -5.92 18.14 1.19
C LYS A 96 -7.16 18.71 0.50
N ALA A 97 -7.04 19.08 -0.78
CA ALA A 97 -8.14 19.63 -1.57
C ALA A 97 -9.17 18.56 -2.00
N PHE A 98 -8.83 17.29 -1.94
CA PHE A 98 -9.69 16.17 -2.39
C PHE A 98 -10.32 15.38 -1.26
N LEU A 99 -10.02 15.71 0.00
CA LEU A 99 -10.56 15.03 1.17
C LEU A 99 -11.44 15.95 2.03
N PRO A 100 -12.68 15.52 2.35
CA PRO A 100 -13.34 14.30 1.89
C PRO A 100 -13.87 14.43 0.46
N PRO A 101 -13.87 13.35 -0.34
CA PRO A 101 -14.48 13.40 -1.66
C PRO A 101 -16.01 13.49 -1.58
N PRO A 102 -16.70 14.03 -2.60
CA PRO A 102 -18.15 14.19 -2.58
C PRO A 102 -18.94 12.90 -2.36
N ASN A 103 -18.46 11.79 -2.95
CA ASN A 103 -19.07 10.46 -2.80
C ASN A 103 -18.66 9.74 -1.49
N ARG A 104 -17.80 10.36 -0.68
CA ARG A 104 -17.28 9.84 0.58
C ARG A 104 -16.63 8.45 0.48
N ARG A 105 -16.01 8.16 -0.64
CA ARG A 105 -15.25 6.93 -0.88
C ARG A 105 -13.93 7.27 -1.56
N ALA A 106 -12.81 6.89 -0.93
CA ALA A 106 -11.47 7.06 -1.50
C ALA A 106 -10.53 5.96 -1.01
N LEU A 107 -9.65 5.56 -1.92
CA LEU A 107 -8.39 4.87 -1.64
C LEU A 107 -7.26 5.85 -1.98
N VAL A 108 -6.36 6.05 -1.06
CA VAL A 108 -5.18 6.92 -1.22
C VAL A 108 -3.93 6.07 -1.08
N LEU A 109 -3.11 6.04 -2.13
CA LEU A 109 -1.76 5.46 -2.08
C LEU A 109 -0.75 6.59 -1.86
N ILE A 110 0.10 6.44 -0.86
CA ILE A 110 1.19 7.36 -0.51
C ILE A 110 2.50 6.60 -0.65
N ASP A 111 3.29 7.00 -1.64
CA ASP A 111 4.54 6.35 -2.01
C ASP A 111 5.57 7.41 -2.45
N PRO A 112 6.10 8.23 -1.52
CA PRO A 112 7.19 9.16 -1.83
C PRO A 112 8.50 8.41 -2.08
N SER A 113 9.49 9.10 -2.62
CA SER A 113 10.79 8.48 -2.95
C SER A 113 11.57 7.95 -1.74
N TYR A 114 11.30 8.46 -0.56
CA TYR A 114 12.03 8.15 0.69
C TYR A 114 13.55 8.41 0.63
N GLU A 115 13.98 9.23 -0.30
CA GLU A 115 15.36 9.69 -0.36
C GLU A 115 15.71 10.56 0.84
N LEU A 116 14.79 11.42 1.22
CA LEU A 116 14.93 12.32 2.35
C LEU A 116 14.37 11.67 3.63
N LYS A 117 15.09 11.84 4.75
CA LYS A 117 14.60 11.40 6.07
C LYS A 117 13.31 12.11 6.48
N SER A 118 13.10 13.32 5.99
CA SER A 118 11.88 14.11 6.22
C SER A 118 10.62 13.44 5.67
N ASP A 119 10.74 12.61 4.61
CA ASP A 119 9.59 11.97 3.96
C ASP A 119 8.80 11.09 4.94
N TYR A 120 9.50 10.35 5.82
CA TYR A 120 8.84 9.53 6.84
C TYR A 120 8.01 10.35 7.82
N ALA A 121 8.50 11.52 8.20
CA ALA A 121 7.75 12.45 9.05
C ALA A 121 6.57 13.08 8.31
N GLN A 122 6.76 13.46 7.05
CA GLN A 122 5.71 14.02 6.19
C GLN A 122 4.58 13.01 5.94
N VAL A 123 4.91 11.74 5.66
CA VAL A 123 3.92 10.67 5.54
C VAL A 123 3.08 10.55 6.81
N SER A 124 3.73 10.53 7.98
CA SER A 124 3.02 10.44 9.26
C SER A 124 2.10 11.64 9.50
N ALA A 125 2.57 12.85 9.19
CA ALA A 125 1.78 14.08 9.31
C ALA A 125 0.61 14.10 8.31
N CYS A 126 0.84 13.66 7.08
CA CYS A 126 -0.20 13.53 6.06
C CYS A 126 -1.30 12.57 6.50
N ILE A 127 -0.96 11.36 6.97
CA ILE A 127 -1.94 10.40 7.48
C ILE A 127 -2.72 10.98 8.65
N GLN A 128 -2.06 11.68 9.57
CA GLN A 128 -2.75 12.33 10.69
C GLN A 128 -3.78 13.36 10.22
N ASP A 129 -3.44 14.19 9.24
CA ASP A 129 -4.35 15.18 8.66
C ASP A 129 -5.48 14.51 7.88
N CYS A 130 -5.16 13.49 7.06
CA CYS A 130 -6.14 12.72 6.32
C CYS A 130 -7.19 12.05 7.24
N LEU A 131 -6.77 11.45 8.34
CA LEU A 131 -7.67 10.83 9.30
C LEU A 131 -8.57 11.86 10.00
N LYS A 132 -8.09 13.08 10.23
CA LYS A 132 -8.94 14.18 10.76
C LYS A 132 -9.98 14.63 9.74
N ARG A 133 -9.61 14.75 8.46
CA ARG A 133 -10.50 15.22 7.39
C ARG A 133 -11.50 14.15 6.95
N PHE A 134 -11.01 12.92 6.79
CA PHE A 134 -11.79 11.84 6.21
C PHE A 134 -11.38 10.48 6.81
N ALA A 135 -11.79 10.22 8.07
CA ALA A 135 -11.42 9.02 8.79
C ALA A 135 -11.94 7.70 8.16
N THR A 136 -12.95 7.77 7.29
CA THR A 136 -13.53 6.58 6.63
C THR A 136 -12.87 6.23 5.31
N GLY A 137 -11.86 7.00 4.88
CA GLY A 137 -11.03 6.67 3.72
C GLY A 137 -10.13 5.46 3.98
N THR A 138 -9.71 4.81 2.91
CA THR A 138 -8.65 3.78 2.96
C THR A 138 -7.34 4.44 2.58
N TYR A 139 -6.35 4.33 3.46
CA TYR A 139 -5.01 4.91 3.26
C TYR A 139 -4.00 3.80 3.20
N MET A 140 -3.28 3.71 2.09
CA MET A 140 -2.20 2.75 1.86
C MET A 140 -0.87 3.52 1.84
N VAL A 141 0.05 3.14 2.70
CA VAL A 141 1.40 3.69 2.72
C VAL A 141 2.36 2.60 2.28
N TRP A 142 3.00 2.82 1.16
CA TRP A 142 4.12 2.00 0.71
C TRP A 142 5.43 2.62 1.20
N TYR A 143 6.35 1.81 1.71
CA TYR A 143 7.67 2.29 2.16
C TYR A 143 8.70 1.16 2.06
N PRO A 144 9.99 1.49 1.82
CA PRO A 144 11.04 0.50 1.68
C PRO A 144 11.45 -0.10 3.02
N VAL A 145 11.73 -1.41 3.03
CA VAL A 145 12.33 -2.11 4.18
C VAL A 145 13.85 -1.97 4.10
N ILE A 146 14.38 -0.94 4.73
CA ILE A 146 15.81 -0.60 4.71
C ILE A 146 16.32 -0.34 6.12
N PRO A 147 17.64 -0.47 6.39
CA PRO A 147 18.23 -0.27 7.72
C PRO A 147 18.34 1.22 8.09
N ARG A 148 17.21 1.89 8.15
CA ARG A 148 17.08 3.29 8.61
C ARG A 148 16.13 3.34 9.81
N PRO A 149 16.49 4.06 10.89
CA PRO A 149 15.61 4.20 12.06
C PRO A 149 14.22 4.74 11.71
N GLU A 150 14.16 5.70 10.78
CA GLU A 150 12.91 6.31 10.32
C GLU A 150 11.98 5.28 9.66
N ALA A 151 12.53 4.36 8.85
CA ALA A 151 11.77 3.28 8.21
C ALA A 151 11.23 2.28 9.24
N HIS A 152 12.02 1.97 10.28
CA HIS A 152 11.59 1.08 11.37
C HIS A 152 10.54 1.72 12.28
N ASP A 153 10.57 3.04 12.46
CA ASP A 153 9.62 3.76 13.31
C ASP A 153 8.27 4.05 12.62
N LEU A 154 8.24 4.17 11.30
CA LEU A 154 7.05 4.55 10.54
C LEU A 154 5.84 3.65 10.84
N PRO A 155 5.93 2.30 10.77
CA PRO A 155 4.76 1.45 10.99
C PRO A 155 4.19 1.60 12.41
N ARG A 156 5.04 1.80 13.42
CA ARG A 156 4.59 2.05 14.80
C ARG A 156 3.82 3.37 14.91
N ARG A 157 4.29 4.41 14.23
CA ARG A 157 3.61 5.72 14.20
C ARG A 157 2.26 5.61 13.51
N LEU A 158 2.20 4.97 12.34
CA LEU A 158 0.96 4.78 11.58
C LEU A 158 -0.06 3.96 12.38
N LYS A 159 0.37 2.89 13.04
CA LYS A 159 -0.48 2.10 13.96
C LYS A 159 -1.06 2.98 15.08
N THR A 160 -0.24 3.82 15.68
CA THR A 160 -0.68 4.72 16.75
C THR A 160 -1.75 5.69 16.25
N LEU A 161 -1.56 6.29 15.07
CA LEU A 161 -2.54 7.20 14.45
C LEU A 161 -3.86 6.49 14.14
N ALA A 162 -3.81 5.27 13.58
CA ALA A 162 -4.99 4.47 13.31
C ALA A 162 -5.78 4.15 14.60
N ASN A 163 -5.08 3.74 15.67
CA ASN A 163 -5.69 3.45 16.95
C ASN A 163 -6.33 4.69 17.59
N GLN A 164 -5.67 5.86 17.53
CA GLN A 164 -6.22 7.13 18.00
C GLN A 164 -7.49 7.53 17.24
N ALA A 165 -7.51 7.27 15.93
CA ALA A 165 -8.68 7.49 15.08
C ALA A 165 -9.74 6.39 15.21
N LYS A 166 -9.50 5.34 16.00
CA LYS A 166 -10.35 4.15 16.15
C LYS A 166 -10.63 3.47 14.80
N ARG A 167 -9.59 3.34 13.97
CA ARG A 167 -9.68 2.71 12.65
C ARG A 167 -8.87 1.41 12.62
N PRO A 168 -9.36 0.40 11.90
CA PRO A 168 -8.58 -0.82 11.68
C PRO A 168 -7.31 -0.50 10.89
N TRP A 169 -6.29 -1.30 11.08
CA TRP A 169 -5.02 -1.19 10.35
C TRP A 169 -4.47 -2.57 10.04
N LEU A 170 -3.68 -2.63 8.97
CA LEU A 170 -2.94 -3.80 8.55
C LEU A 170 -1.49 -3.38 8.25
N HIS A 171 -0.55 -4.22 8.60
CA HIS A 171 0.85 -4.10 8.19
C HIS A 171 1.26 -5.39 7.51
N ALA A 172 1.67 -5.30 6.24
CA ALA A 172 2.20 -6.41 5.47
C ALA A 172 3.62 -6.08 5.03
N THR A 173 4.48 -7.07 4.97
CA THR A 173 5.87 -6.94 4.52
C THR A 173 6.14 -8.00 3.48
N LEU A 174 6.74 -7.59 2.34
CA LEU A 174 7.29 -8.48 1.34
C LEU A 174 8.80 -8.28 1.32
N ALA A 175 9.55 -9.35 1.56
CA ALA A 175 11.01 -9.34 1.49
C ALA A 175 11.47 -10.41 0.50
N ILE A 176 12.47 -10.07 -0.32
CA ILE A 176 13.15 -11.00 -1.23
C ILE A 176 14.56 -11.16 -0.69
N GLY A 177 14.94 -12.35 -0.27
CA GLY A 177 16.30 -12.61 0.27
C GLY A 177 16.46 -14.06 0.71
N ALA A 178 17.71 -14.48 0.81
CA ALA A 178 18.09 -15.87 1.10
C ALA A 178 18.06 -16.25 2.59
N ASP A 179 17.71 -15.34 3.48
CA ASP A 179 17.71 -15.63 4.92
C ASP A 179 16.33 -16.00 5.40
N GLU A 180 16.22 -17.25 5.88
CA GLU A 180 15.04 -17.87 6.49
C GLU A 180 14.60 -17.24 7.83
N THR A 181 15.10 -16.08 8.19
CA THR A 181 14.64 -15.39 9.40
C THR A 181 13.41 -14.55 9.03
N PRO A 182 12.20 -15.03 9.33
CA PRO A 182 11.01 -14.22 9.07
C PRO A 182 11.13 -12.93 9.86
N PRO A 183 10.83 -11.76 9.26
CA PRO A 183 10.78 -10.51 9.99
C PRO A 183 9.84 -10.68 11.19
N ALA A 184 10.33 -10.36 12.37
CA ALA A 184 9.54 -10.42 13.58
C ALA A 184 8.30 -9.55 13.42
N ALA A 185 7.14 -10.21 13.35
CA ALA A 185 5.83 -9.65 13.56
C ALA A 185 4.86 -9.55 12.38
N LEU A 186 4.19 -10.64 12.15
CA LEU A 186 2.75 -10.58 12.00
C LEU A 186 2.15 -10.91 13.37
N ALA A 187 2.15 -9.98 14.29
CA ALA A 187 1.40 -10.12 15.53
C ALA A 187 -0.06 -9.76 15.23
N VAL A 188 -0.87 -10.78 14.95
CA VAL A 188 -2.32 -10.67 15.01
C VAL A 188 -2.68 -10.31 16.45
N PRO A 189 -3.45 -9.26 16.74
CA PRO A 189 -3.87 -8.95 18.09
C PRO A 189 -4.66 -10.13 18.67
N GLY A 190 -4.10 -10.81 19.67
CA GLY A 190 -4.79 -11.89 20.39
C GLY A 190 -4.08 -13.24 20.51
N GLU A 191 -2.92 -13.45 19.88
CA GLU A 191 -2.19 -14.70 20.10
C GLU A 191 -1.04 -14.56 21.11
N PRO A 192 -0.91 -15.45 22.12
CA PRO A 192 0.18 -15.44 23.08
C PRO A 192 1.48 -15.86 22.38
N ARG A 193 2.57 -15.11 22.64
CA ARG A 193 3.92 -15.37 22.13
C ARG A 193 4.35 -16.80 22.48
N ARG A 194 4.67 -17.60 21.49
CA ARG A 194 5.35 -18.87 21.69
C ARG A 194 6.83 -18.59 21.94
N HIS A 195 7.29 -18.90 23.15
CA HIS A 195 8.72 -18.99 23.43
C HIS A 195 9.29 -20.19 22.67
N GLY A 196 10.29 -19.95 21.84
CA GLY A 196 11.06 -21.00 21.18
C GLY A 196 11.80 -21.85 22.21
N LEU A 197 11.52 -23.12 22.22
CA LEU A 197 12.35 -24.12 22.89
C LEU A 197 13.64 -24.31 22.07
N ARG A 198 14.77 -23.99 22.69
CA ARG A 198 16.07 -24.47 22.22
C ARG A 198 16.18 -25.94 22.59
N ALA A 199 16.50 -26.78 21.62
CA ALA A 199 17.12 -28.08 21.80
C ALA A 199 18.59 -27.97 21.52
#